data_b209cce4742bea7ff52d3d9bd6547998
#
_entry.id   b209cce4742bea7ff52d3d9bd6547998
#
_cell.length_a   1.000
_cell.length_b   1.000
_cell.length_c   1.000
_cell.angle_alpha   90.00
_cell.angle_beta   90.00
_cell.angle_gamma   90.00
#
_symmetry.space_group_name_H-M   'P 1'
#
loop_
_entity.id
_entity.type
_entity.pdbx_description
1 polymer ?
#
loop_
_entity_poly.entity_id
_entity_poly.type
_entity_poly.pdbx_seq_one_letter_code
_entity_poly.pdbx_strand_id
1 'polypeptide(L)'
;ISMGRYGPKVAIPRILETYKRFELKQSFFIPGWCLETYPSVVDSILKGGHEIGHHGYIHEDPIKTRGHQREWFERTLDTHNRICGMLPRGYRAPVYNITDEVVNLMIEHGMRYDSSMMADDIPYALETLEGKLYEMPVHWGTDDWPPFAHYDEIGYMMPVKSPSEGVSGFWEEFDAQYDAGGFFMMILHPFLTGRLARWKQVEAWIEKTLLERNVWFATLDEIADHMDKLVEKNIWKPSVEKLPYYSNPVLNKKDNHS
;
A
#
# COMPACT_ATOMS: atom_id res chain seq x y z
N ILE A 1 -18.80 -11.86 4.95
CA ILE A 1 -19.43 -10.60 5.41
C ILE A 1 -18.91 -10.17 6.78
N SER A 2 -18.92 -11.03 7.82
CA SER A 2 -18.47 -10.64 9.18
C SER A 2 -16.99 -10.37 9.30
N MET A 3 -16.15 -11.06 8.53
CA MET A 3 -14.69 -10.88 8.53
C MET A 3 -14.27 -9.46 8.15
N GLY A 4 -14.86 -8.87 7.11
CA GLY A 4 -14.58 -7.49 6.70
C GLY A 4 -14.94 -6.44 7.77
N ARG A 5 -15.94 -6.73 8.61
CA ARG A 5 -16.32 -5.82 9.71
C ARG A 5 -15.31 -5.79 10.86
N TYR A 6 -14.47 -6.82 10.98
CA TYR A 6 -13.48 -6.89 12.05
C TYR A 6 -12.43 -5.78 11.91
N GLY A 7 -11.99 -5.48 10.70
CA GLY A 7 -11.04 -4.41 10.40
C GLY A 7 -11.44 -3.09 11.06
N PRO A 8 -12.46 -2.41 10.57
CA PRO A 8 -12.87 -1.10 11.08
C PRO A 8 -13.37 -1.13 12.52
N LYS A 9 -14.02 -2.22 12.96
CA LYS A 9 -14.64 -2.30 14.30
C LYS A 9 -13.63 -2.57 15.42
N VAL A 10 -12.64 -3.42 15.18
CA VAL A 10 -11.78 -3.97 16.26
C VAL A 10 -10.31 -3.73 15.98
N ALA A 11 -9.86 -4.02 14.75
CA ALA A 11 -8.44 -3.97 14.43
C ALA A 11 -7.91 -2.55 14.35
N ILE A 12 -8.57 -1.65 13.61
CA ILE A 12 -8.11 -0.26 13.46
C ILE A 12 -7.98 0.45 14.82
N PRO A 13 -8.95 0.42 15.75
CA PRO A 13 -8.75 1.00 17.08
C PRO A 13 -7.51 0.48 17.80
N ARG A 14 -7.25 -0.84 17.74
CA ARG A 14 -6.05 -1.47 18.33
C ARG A 14 -4.76 -0.99 17.66
N ILE A 15 -4.73 -0.95 16.34
CA ILE A 15 -3.59 -0.51 15.55
C ILE A 15 -3.25 0.95 15.87
N LEU A 16 -4.25 1.82 15.88
CA LEU A 16 -4.09 3.25 16.20
C LEU A 16 -3.58 3.47 17.62
N GLU A 17 -4.03 2.67 18.60
CA GLU A 17 -3.53 2.74 19.97
C GLU A 17 -2.04 2.37 20.05
N THR A 18 -1.61 1.36 19.30
CA THR A 18 -0.18 1.00 19.20
C THR A 18 0.63 2.12 18.56
N TYR A 19 0.18 2.66 17.43
CA TYR A 19 0.89 3.75 16.76
C TYR A 19 0.96 5.02 17.61
N LYS A 20 -0.11 5.34 18.34
CA LYS A 20 -0.11 6.44 19.30
C LYS A 20 0.90 6.21 20.43
N ARG A 21 0.97 5.01 20.99
CA ARG A 21 1.90 4.66 22.08
C ARG A 21 3.37 4.81 21.66
N PHE A 22 3.68 4.46 20.42
CA PHE A 22 5.04 4.55 19.85
C PHE A 22 5.30 5.84 19.07
N GLU A 23 4.34 6.76 19.03
CA GLU A 23 4.42 8.04 18.29
C GLU A 23 4.69 7.86 16.78
N LEU A 24 4.16 6.79 16.19
CA LEU A 24 4.34 6.44 14.79
C LEU A 24 3.20 6.96 13.93
N LYS A 25 3.54 7.36 12.70
CA LYS A 25 2.57 7.65 11.63
C LYS A 25 2.73 6.63 10.53
N GLN A 26 1.62 6.27 9.89
CA GLN A 26 1.59 5.26 8.84
C GLN A 26 0.64 5.66 7.72
N SER A 27 0.81 5.06 6.54
CA SER A 27 -0.08 5.24 5.40
C SER A 27 -1.15 4.14 5.39
N PHE A 28 -2.40 4.54 5.22
CA PHE A 28 -3.56 3.67 5.10
C PHE A 28 -4.13 3.80 3.69
N PHE A 29 -4.14 2.73 2.92
CA PHE A 29 -4.80 2.70 1.61
C PHE A 29 -6.21 2.15 1.78
N ILE A 30 -7.21 3.01 1.57
CA ILE A 30 -8.60 2.71 1.93
C ILE A 30 -9.50 2.85 0.72
N PRO A 31 -10.27 1.79 0.34
CA PRO A 31 -11.25 1.89 -0.74
C PRO A 31 -12.29 2.97 -0.48
N GLY A 32 -12.73 3.68 -1.52
CA GLY A 32 -13.69 4.77 -1.41
C GLY A 32 -14.98 4.36 -0.71
N TRP A 33 -15.52 3.18 -1.00
CA TRP A 33 -16.69 2.62 -0.30
C TRP A 33 -16.44 2.47 1.22
N CYS A 34 -15.24 2.11 1.63
CA CYS A 34 -14.90 1.99 3.06
C CYS A 34 -14.84 3.37 3.72
N LEU A 35 -14.34 4.40 3.02
CA LEU A 35 -14.35 5.78 3.52
C LEU A 35 -15.78 6.24 3.82
N GLU A 36 -16.71 5.99 2.90
CA GLU A 36 -18.13 6.34 3.08
C GLU A 36 -18.83 5.53 4.15
N THR A 37 -18.49 4.25 4.27
CA THR A 37 -19.16 3.32 5.20
C THR A 37 -18.70 3.51 6.64
N TYR A 38 -17.44 3.92 6.86
CA TYR A 38 -16.83 4.02 8.20
C TYR A 38 -16.20 5.40 8.48
N PRO A 39 -16.92 6.51 8.30
CA PRO A 39 -16.35 7.86 8.39
C PRO A 39 -15.75 8.17 9.77
N SER A 40 -16.27 7.61 10.86
CA SER A 40 -15.70 7.78 12.20
C SER A 40 -14.34 7.10 12.38
N VAL A 41 -14.13 6.00 11.68
CA VAL A 41 -12.81 5.31 11.65
C VAL A 41 -11.82 6.13 10.84
N VAL A 42 -12.24 6.67 9.69
CA VAL A 42 -11.44 7.59 8.86
C VAL A 42 -11.03 8.82 9.68
N ASP A 43 -11.95 9.45 10.38
CA ASP A 43 -11.67 10.60 11.27
C ASP A 43 -10.64 10.25 12.35
N SER A 44 -10.71 9.05 12.93
CA SER A 44 -9.74 8.58 13.93
C SER A 44 -8.33 8.39 13.33
N ILE A 45 -8.23 7.89 12.11
CA ILE A 45 -6.97 7.74 11.38
C ILE A 45 -6.36 9.12 11.09
N LEU A 46 -7.15 10.05 10.57
CA LEU A 46 -6.70 11.41 10.27
C LEU A 46 -6.28 12.19 11.54
N LYS A 47 -7.05 12.07 12.63
CA LYS A 47 -6.69 12.67 13.93
C LYS A 47 -5.41 12.11 14.53
N GLY A 48 -5.07 10.87 14.20
CA GLY A 48 -3.78 10.26 14.54
C GLY A 48 -2.61 10.82 13.72
N GLY A 49 -2.86 11.66 12.73
CA GLY A 49 -1.85 12.23 11.84
C GLY A 49 -1.35 11.22 10.79
N HIS A 50 -2.11 10.17 10.54
CA HIS A 50 -1.79 9.17 9.53
C HIS A 50 -2.22 9.63 8.14
N GLU A 51 -1.53 9.15 7.13
CA GLU A 51 -1.87 9.34 5.73
C GLU A 51 -3.01 8.40 5.30
N ILE A 52 -3.89 8.89 4.42
CA ILE A 52 -4.88 8.05 3.74
C ILE A 52 -4.64 8.16 2.22
N GLY A 53 -4.24 7.05 1.60
CA GLY A 53 -4.03 6.90 0.18
C GLY A 53 -5.23 6.26 -0.54
N HIS A 54 -5.24 6.40 -1.85
CA HIS A 54 -6.25 5.86 -2.76
C HIS A 54 -6.09 4.34 -2.94
N HIS A 55 -7.21 3.57 -2.92
CA HIS A 55 -7.18 2.11 -3.06
C HIS A 55 -8.37 1.56 -3.87
N GLY A 56 -8.70 2.23 -4.99
CA GLY A 56 -9.94 1.94 -5.71
C GLY A 56 -11.18 2.36 -4.94
N TYR A 57 -12.36 2.12 -5.52
CA TYR A 57 -13.63 2.45 -4.87
C TYR A 57 -14.21 1.26 -4.08
N ILE A 58 -14.37 0.09 -4.72
CA ILE A 58 -14.87 -1.16 -4.12
C ILE A 58 -13.79 -2.23 -4.03
N HIS A 59 -12.52 -1.83 -4.06
CA HIS A 59 -11.38 -2.73 -4.18
C HIS A 59 -11.40 -3.52 -5.52
N GLU A 60 -11.83 -2.85 -6.58
CA GLU A 60 -11.86 -3.40 -7.94
C GLU A 60 -10.45 -3.66 -8.48
N ASP A 61 -10.31 -4.75 -9.21
CA ASP A 61 -9.08 -5.07 -9.94
C ASP A 61 -8.99 -4.22 -11.20
N PRO A 62 -8.01 -3.29 -11.34
CA PRO A 62 -7.90 -2.41 -12.50
C PRO A 62 -7.81 -3.13 -13.84
N ILE A 63 -7.18 -4.32 -13.87
CA ILE A 63 -7.08 -5.10 -15.11
C ILE A 63 -8.47 -5.60 -15.56
N LYS A 64 -9.33 -5.98 -14.61
CA LYS A 64 -10.68 -6.47 -14.89
C LYS A 64 -11.67 -5.35 -15.21
N THR A 65 -11.36 -4.12 -14.80
CA THR A 65 -12.23 -2.95 -15.01
C THR A 65 -11.74 -2.05 -16.14
N ARG A 66 -10.96 -2.56 -17.09
CA ARG A 66 -10.52 -1.81 -18.28
C ARG A 66 -11.72 -1.17 -19.00
N GLY A 67 -11.55 0.10 -19.38
CA GLY A 67 -12.60 0.94 -19.94
C GLY A 67 -13.50 1.67 -18.92
N HIS A 68 -13.40 1.33 -17.62
CA HIS A 68 -14.09 2.00 -16.51
C HIS A 68 -13.11 2.50 -15.43
N GLN A 69 -11.80 2.41 -15.66
CA GLN A 69 -10.78 2.75 -14.67
C GLN A 69 -10.87 4.21 -14.23
N ARG A 70 -11.04 5.14 -15.17
CA ARG A 70 -11.23 6.57 -14.88
C ARG A 70 -12.45 6.82 -13.99
N GLU A 71 -13.59 6.21 -14.30
CA GLU A 71 -14.81 6.38 -13.51
C GLU A 71 -14.62 5.97 -12.04
N TRP A 72 -14.02 4.80 -11.79
CA TRP A 72 -13.77 4.32 -10.43
C TRP A 72 -12.70 5.14 -9.71
N PHE A 73 -11.66 5.53 -10.43
CA PHE A 73 -10.57 6.34 -9.89
C PHE A 73 -11.08 7.71 -9.45
N GLU A 74 -11.75 8.45 -10.33
CA GLU A 74 -12.29 9.79 -10.04
C GLU A 74 -13.38 9.75 -8.98
N ARG A 75 -14.24 8.74 -8.98
CA ARG A 75 -15.22 8.54 -7.92
C ARG A 75 -14.56 8.39 -6.55
N THR A 76 -13.42 7.73 -6.49
CA THR A 76 -12.66 7.59 -5.24
C THR A 76 -12.03 8.93 -4.83
N LEU A 77 -11.53 9.72 -5.78
CA LEU A 77 -11.03 11.07 -5.50
C LEU A 77 -12.12 11.98 -4.93
N ASP A 78 -13.31 11.98 -5.52
CA ASP A 78 -14.45 12.74 -5.02
C ASP A 78 -14.83 12.31 -3.60
N THR A 79 -14.78 11.01 -3.33
CA THR A 79 -15.03 10.47 -1.99
C THR A 79 -13.97 10.90 -0.99
N HIS A 80 -12.69 10.87 -1.36
CA HIS A 80 -11.59 11.39 -0.52
C HIS A 80 -11.81 12.87 -0.20
N ASN A 81 -12.07 13.70 -1.21
CA ASN A 81 -12.31 15.12 -0.99
C ASN A 81 -13.48 15.37 -0.03
N ARG A 82 -14.58 14.64 -0.20
CA ARG A 82 -15.79 14.80 0.62
C ARG A 82 -15.63 14.28 2.05
N ILE A 83 -14.95 13.14 2.25
CA ILE A 83 -14.86 12.47 3.56
C ILE A 83 -13.60 12.87 4.31
N CYS A 84 -12.46 12.98 3.64
CA CYS A 84 -11.19 13.31 4.27
C CYS A 84 -10.87 14.83 4.21
N GLY A 85 -11.60 15.60 3.39
CA GLY A 85 -11.34 17.03 3.20
C GLY A 85 -10.07 17.34 2.39
N MET A 86 -9.47 16.33 1.77
CA MET A 86 -8.26 16.44 0.97
C MET A 86 -8.19 15.33 -0.09
N LEU A 87 -7.44 15.56 -1.16
CA LEU A 87 -7.12 14.53 -2.14
C LEU A 87 -5.98 13.64 -1.65
N PRO A 88 -6.00 12.34 -1.99
CA PRO A 88 -4.91 11.44 -1.67
C PRO A 88 -3.67 11.79 -2.50
N ARG A 89 -2.50 11.67 -1.91
CA ARG A 89 -1.23 11.96 -2.58
C ARG A 89 -0.56 10.73 -3.17
N GLY A 90 -1.03 9.55 -2.81
CA GLY A 90 -0.54 8.28 -3.31
C GLY A 90 -1.65 7.26 -3.56
N TYR A 91 -1.28 6.24 -4.31
CA TYR A 91 -2.16 5.15 -4.73
C TYR A 91 -1.53 3.80 -4.40
N ARG A 92 -2.38 2.82 -4.08
CA ARG A 92 -2.04 1.40 -4.13
C ARG A 92 -3.13 0.66 -4.88
N ALA A 93 -2.74 -0.09 -5.91
CA ALA A 93 -3.69 -0.88 -6.68
C ALA A 93 -4.26 -2.04 -5.84
N PRO A 94 -5.57 -2.26 -5.84
CA PRO A 94 -6.12 -3.52 -5.38
C PRO A 94 -5.41 -4.72 -6.04
N VAL A 95 -5.03 -5.71 -5.23
CA VAL A 95 -4.29 -6.91 -5.63
C VAL A 95 -2.97 -6.64 -6.40
N TYR A 96 -2.41 -5.42 -6.27
CA TYR A 96 -1.22 -4.93 -6.97
C TYR A 96 -1.31 -4.95 -8.51
N ASN A 97 -2.49 -5.15 -9.05
CA ASN A 97 -2.72 -5.05 -10.49
C ASN A 97 -2.84 -3.57 -10.89
N ILE A 98 -1.94 -3.11 -11.73
CA ILE A 98 -1.93 -1.74 -12.22
C ILE A 98 -1.85 -1.72 -13.75
N THR A 99 -2.36 -0.66 -14.36
CA THR A 99 -2.32 -0.44 -15.81
C THR A 99 -1.73 0.93 -16.11
N ASP A 100 -1.20 1.10 -17.32
CA ASP A 100 -0.66 2.39 -17.77
C ASP A 100 -1.72 3.51 -17.66
N GLU A 101 -2.99 3.18 -17.89
CA GLU A 101 -4.11 4.14 -17.76
C GLU A 101 -4.22 4.66 -16.32
N VAL A 102 -4.12 3.78 -15.32
CA VAL A 102 -4.17 4.19 -13.89
C VAL A 102 -2.94 5.03 -13.52
N VAL A 103 -1.75 4.68 -14.02
CA VAL A 103 -0.54 5.50 -13.81
C VAL A 103 -0.72 6.90 -14.41
N ASN A 104 -1.25 6.99 -15.63
CA ASN A 104 -1.53 8.27 -16.26
C ASN A 104 -2.58 9.08 -15.51
N LEU A 105 -3.62 8.43 -14.95
CA LEU A 105 -4.62 9.09 -14.09
C LEU A 105 -3.98 9.66 -12.82
N MET A 106 -3.07 8.92 -12.19
CA MET A 106 -2.33 9.44 -11.03
C MET A 106 -1.54 10.70 -11.38
N ILE A 107 -0.84 10.69 -12.50
CA ILE A 107 -0.06 11.85 -12.97
C ILE A 107 -0.98 13.03 -13.29
N GLU A 108 -2.07 12.79 -14.01
CA GLU A 108 -3.09 13.80 -14.37
C GLU A 108 -3.66 14.50 -13.14
N HIS A 109 -3.93 13.73 -12.08
CA HIS A 109 -4.47 14.24 -10.81
C HIS A 109 -3.41 14.69 -9.80
N GLY A 110 -2.15 14.75 -10.19
CA GLY A 110 -1.06 15.29 -9.36
C GLY A 110 -0.67 14.42 -8.17
N MET A 111 -0.92 13.12 -8.24
CA MET A 111 -0.41 12.19 -7.22
C MET A 111 1.11 12.09 -7.31
N ARG A 112 1.75 11.84 -6.17
CA ARG A 112 3.20 11.83 -6.05
C ARG A 112 3.82 10.46 -6.19
N TYR A 113 3.09 9.42 -5.79
CA TYR A 113 3.62 8.07 -5.79
C TYR A 113 2.54 7.00 -6.02
N ASP A 114 2.97 5.91 -6.60
CA ASP A 114 2.33 4.59 -6.56
C ASP A 114 3.04 3.68 -5.54
N SER A 115 2.36 2.64 -5.12
CA SER A 115 2.90 1.59 -4.27
C SER A 115 2.26 0.24 -4.64
N SER A 116 2.48 -0.17 -5.89
CA SER A 116 1.85 -1.37 -6.46
C SER A 116 2.82 -2.28 -7.18
N MET A 117 3.98 -1.79 -7.61
CA MET A 117 4.91 -2.54 -8.43
C MET A 117 6.05 -3.15 -7.61
N MET A 118 6.77 -4.11 -8.22
CA MET A 118 7.72 -4.99 -7.55
C MET A 118 9.05 -5.09 -8.33
N ALA A 119 9.48 -3.98 -8.98
CA ALA A 119 10.61 -4.03 -9.90
C ALA A 119 11.96 -3.70 -9.24
N ASP A 120 11.98 -3.21 -8.01
CA ASP A 120 13.22 -2.85 -7.30
C ASP A 120 13.04 -3.07 -5.79
N ASP A 121 14.13 -3.14 -5.05
CA ASP A 121 14.16 -3.22 -3.58
C ASP A 121 14.04 -1.86 -2.91
N ILE A 122 14.29 -0.77 -3.64
CA ILE A 122 14.24 0.60 -3.14
C ILE A 122 13.31 1.45 -4.03
N PRO A 123 12.81 2.60 -3.53
CA PRO A 123 11.98 3.49 -4.34
C PRO A 123 12.66 3.94 -5.64
N TYR A 124 11.88 4.02 -6.71
CA TYR A 124 12.31 4.42 -8.04
C TYR A 124 11.29 5.35 -8.70
N ALA A 125 11.55 5.80 -9.92
CA ALA A 125 10.63 6.63 -10.67
C ALA A 125 9.95 5.84 -11.80
N LEU A 126 8.64 6.03 -11.94
CA LEU A 126 7.86 5.61 -13.10
C LEU A 126 7.73 6.79 -14.06
N GLU A 127 8.02 6.56 -15.33
CA GLU A 127 7.91 7.55 -16.41
C GLU A 127 6.94 7.05 -17.47
N THR A 128 5.96 7.88 -17.81
CA THR A 128 5.07 7.70 -18.95
C THR A 128 5.22 8.88 -19.92
N LEU A 129 4.46 8.89 -21.01
CA LEU A 129 4.40 10.06 -21.89
C LEU A 129 3.76 11.28 -21.21
N GLU A 130 2.93 11.07 -20.20
CA GLU A 130 2.21 12.12 -19.46
C GLU A 130 3.04 12.74 -18.34
N GLY A 131 4.09 12.06 -17.87
CA GLY A 131 4.93 12.56 -16.77
C GLY A 131 5.60 11.49 -15.95
N LYS A 132 5.93 11.84 -14.71
CA LYS A 132 6.63 10.96 -13.77
C LYS A 132 5.98 11.01 -12.39
N LEU A 133 6.10 9.89 -11.67
CA LEU A 133 5.82 9.79 -10.24
C LEU A 133 6.78 8.78 -9.59
N TYR A 134 6.82 8.71 -8.26
CA TYR A 134 7.60 7.70 -7.57
C TYR A 134 6.86 6.38 -7.45
N GLU A 135 7.61 5.29 -7.47
CA GLU A 135 7.13 3.97 -7.03
C GLU A 135 7.75 3.63 -5.69
N MET A 136 6.90 3.29 -4.72
CA MET A 136 7.27 2.74 -3.43
C MET A 136 7.09 1.22 -3.48
N PRO A 137 8.13 0.45 -3.82
CA PRO A 137 7.98 -0.94 -4.20
C PRO A 137 7.41 -1.79 -3.07
N VAL A 138 6.63 -2.77 -3.46
CA VAL A 138 6.02 -3.78 -2.61
C VAL A 138 6.46 -5.17 -3.08
N HIS A 139 6.30 -6.19 -2.23
CA HIS A 139 6.38 -7.57 -2.68
C HIS A 139 5.62 -8.51 -1.75
N TRP A 140 5.24 -9.67 -2.27
CA TRP A 140 4.42 -10.63 -1.53
C TRP A 140 5.08 -11.19 -0.27
N GLY A 141 6.40 -11.15 -0.16
CA GLY A 141 7.15 -11.60 1.03
C GLY A 141 6.91 -10.74 2.27
N THR A 142 6.51 -9.46 2.09
CA THR A 142 6.20 -8.54 3.18
C THR A 142 4.72 -8.21 3.32
N ASP A 143 3.85 -8.93 2.60
CA ASP A 143 2.39 -8.83 2.67
C ASP A 143 1.80 -9.93 3.57
N ASP A 144 0.87 -9.56 4.44
CA ASP A 144 0.25 -10.50 5.38
C ASP A 144 -0.83 -11.39 4.76
N TRP A 145 -1.15 -11.18 3.48
CA TRP A 145 -2.12 -12.01 2.76
C TRP A 145 -1.63 -13.46 2.59
N PRO A 146 -0.42 -13.73 2.04
CA PRO A 146 0.05 -15.09 1.83
C PRO A 146 0.08 -15.97 3.11
N PRO A 147 0.56 -15.49 4.25
CA PRO A 147 0.62 -16.34 5.45
C PRO A 147 -0.71 -16.46 6.21
N PHE A 148 -1.64 -15.51 6.06
CA PHE A 148 -2.79 -15.42 6.94
C PHE A 148 -4.15 -15.46 6.27
N ALA A 149 -4.24 -15.32 4.95
CA ALA A 149 -5.51 -15.38 4.25
C ALA A 149 -5.96 -16.84 4.03
N HIS A 150 -7.24 -17.05 4.26
CA HIS A 150 -7.94 -18.27 3.90
C HIS A 150 -9.34 -17.87 3.47
N TYR A 151 -9.62 -17.91 2.17
CA TYR A 151 -10.83 -17.32 1.63
C TYR A 151 -11.32 -18.12 0.41
N ASP A 152 -12.29 -19.00 0.65
CA ASP A 152 -12.85 -19.91 -0.33
C ASP A 152 -13.48 -19.20 -1.55
N GLU A 153 -14.20 -18.11 -1.31
CA GLU A 153 -14.93 -17.37 -2.35
C GLU A 153 -14.02 -16.84 -3.48
N ILE A 154 -12.71 -16.71 -3.23
CA ILE A 154 -11.71 -16.34 -4.23
C ILE A 154 -10.71 -17.47 -4.53
N GLY A 155 -11.00 -18.69 -4.07
CA GLY A 155 -10.15 -19.86 -4.30
C GLY A 155 -8.83 -19.87 -3.52
N TYR A 156 -8.68 -19.01 -2.49
CA TYR A 156 -7.46 -18.95 -1.68
C TYR A 156 -7.62 -19.79 -0.42
N MET A 157 -7.23 -21.07 -0.50
CA MET A 157 -7.45 -22.09 0.52
C MET A 157 -6.16 -22.60 1.18
N MET A 158 -5.11 -21.76 1.22
CA MET A 158 -3.85 -22.14 1.87
C MET A 158 -4.03 -22.29 3.40
N PRO A 159 -3.32 -23.21 4.06
CA PRO A 159 -3.33 -23.30 5.52
C PRO A 159 -2.85 -22.01 6.16
N VAL A 160 -3.62 -21.50 7.12
CA VAL A 160 -3.26 -20.33 7.90
C VAL A 160 -2.08 -20.65 8.82
N LYS A 161 -1.00 -19.86 8.72
CA LYS A 161 0.17 -20.02 9.59
C LYS A 161 -0.09 -19.53 11.02
N SER A 162 0.68 -20.05 11.97
CA SER A 162 0.70 -19.48 13.32
C SER A 162 1.18 -18.03 13.32
N PRO A 163 0.84 -17.19 14.33
CA PRO A 163 1.25 -15.80 14.36
C PRO A 163 2.76 -15.60 14.18
N SER A 164 3.58 -16.38 14.86
CA SER A 164 5.05 -16.27 14.77
C SER A 164 5.61 -16.72 13.43
N GLU A 165 5.13 -17.85 12.90
CA GLU A 165 5.56 -18.34 11.58
C GLU A 165 5.14 -17.39 10.45
N GLY A 166 3.96 -16.78 10.54
CA GLY A 166 3.46 -15.90 9.50
C GLY A 166 4.21 -14.57 9.40
N VAL A 167 4.78 -14.08 10.50
CA VAL A 167 5.54 -12.81 10.51
C VAL A 167 7.06 -13.01 10.47
N SER A 168 7.57 -14.23 10.64
CA SER A 168 9.03 -14.45 10.66
C SER A 168 9.71 -14.00 9.38
N GLY A 169 9.09 -14.26 8.22
CA GLY A 169 9.63 -13.81 6.93
C GLY A 169 9.74 -12.28 6.82
N PHE A 170 8.82 -11.54 7.46
CA PHE A 170 8.90 -10.07 7.45
C PHE A 170 10.13 -9.56 8.21
N TRP A 171 10.49 -10.23 9.31
CA TRP A 171 11.66 -9.85 10.10
C TRP A 171 12.96 -10.18 9.38
N GLU A 172 13.03 -11.29 8.65
CA GLU A 172 14.18 -11.64 7.82
C GLU A 172 14.36 -10.65 6.67
N GLU A 173 13.29 -10.24 6.00
CA GLU A 173 13.30 -9.20 4.97
C GLU A 173 13.71 -7.83 5.55
N PHE A 174 13.18 -7.47 6.72
CA PHE A 174 13.57 -6.24 7.41
C PHE A 174 15.07 -6.22 7.75
N ASP A 175 15.61 -7.29 8.33
CA ASP A 175 17.02 -7.36 8.72
C ASP A 175 17.93 -7.22 7.49
N ALA A 176 17.58 -7.87 6.36
CA ALA A 176 18.32 -7.74 5.11
C ALA A 176 18.29 -6.30 4.56
N GLN A 177 17.13 -5.66 4.56
CA GLN A 177 16.99 -4.25 4.13
C GLN A 177 17.71 -3.29 5.07
N TYR A 178 17.66 -3.54 6.38
CA TYR A 178 18.37 -2.73 7.36
C TYR A 178 19.88 -2.79 7.16
N ASP A 179 20.44 -3.99 6.95
CA ASP A 179 21.87 -4.19 6.71
C ASP A 179 22.34 -3.54 5.40
N ALA A 180 21.46 -3.49 4.40
CA ALA A 180 21.70 -2.80 3.13
C ALA A 180 21.53 -1.27 3.20
N GLY A 181 20.98 -0.73 4.30
CA GLY A 181 20.56 0.67 4.38
C GLY A 181 19.43 1.02 3.43
N GLY A 182 18.54 0.05 3.21
CA GLY A 182 17.50 0.08 2.19
C GLY A 182 16.14 0.58 2.67
N PHE A 183 15.10 0.12 2.00
CA PHE A 183 13.70 0.47 2.21
C PHE A 183 12.91 -0.79 2.57
N PHE A 184 12.17 -0.75 3.67
CA PHE A 184 11.31 -1.85 4.09
C PHE A 184 9.87 -1.38 4.21
N MET A 185 8.95 -2.12 3.59
CA MET A 185 7.52 -1.89 3.68
C MET A 185 6.81 -3.18 4.07
N MET A 186 6.13 -3.14 5.22
CA MET A 186 5.25 -4.21 5.67
C MET A 186 3.81 -3.85 5.29
N ILE A 187 3.15 -4.73 4.53
CA ILE A 187 1.77 -4.53 4.09
C ILE A 187 0.84 -5.38 4.96
N LEU A 188 -0.09 -4.72 5.62
CA LEU A 188 -0.98 -5.34 6.60
C LEU A 188 -2.44 -5.08 6.26
N HIS A 189 -3.24 -6.14 6.28
CA HIS A 189 -4.69 -6.06 6.21
C HIS A 189 -5.26 -6.10 7.65
N PRO A 190 -5.96 -5.06 8.12
CA PRO A 190 -6.41 -4.99 9.52
C PRO A 190 -7.21 -6.20 9.98
N PHE A 191 -8.02 -6.81 9.12
CA PHE A 191 -8.79 -8.00 9.46
C PHE A 191 -7.95 -9.29 9.54
N LEU A 192 -6.73 -9.29 9.00
CA LEU A 192 -5.76 -10.40 9.09
C LEU A 192 -4.80 -10.20 10.27
N THR A 193 -3.86 -9.28 10.16
CA THR A 193 -2.82 -9.06 11.16
C THR A 193 -3.30 -8.27 12.36
N GLY A 194 -4.38 -7.50 12.25
CA GLY A 194 -5.00 -6.84 13.40
C GLY A 194 -5.64 -7.76 14.43
N ARG A 195 -5.58 -9.10 14.25
CA ARG A 195 -5.98 -10.11 15.26
C ARG A 195 -5.03 -10.09 16.45
N LEU A 196 -5.54 -10.29 17.66
CA LEU A 196 -4.79 -10.13 18.92
C LEU A 196 -3.40 -10.76 18.91
N ALA A 197 -3.32 -12.05 18.60
CA ALA A 197 -2.05 -12.77 18.66
C ALA A 197 -1.05 -12.32 17.59
N ARG A 198 -1.54 -12.02 16.38
CA ARG A 198 -0.71 -11.53 15.26
C ARG A 198 -0.23 -10.10 15.53
N TRP A 199 -1.15 -9.22 15.99
CA TRP A 199 -0.80 -7.85 16.31
C TRP A 199 0.23 -7.73 17.43
N LYS A 200 0.19 -8.61 18.44
CA LYS A 200 1.23 -8.69 19.46
C LYS A 200 2.63 -8.98 18.91
N GLN A 201 2.74 -9.76 17.84
CA GLN A 201 4.04 -9.98 17.18
C GLN A 201 4.56 -8.69 16.54
N VAL A 202 3.67 -7.93 15.88
CA VAL A 202 4.01 -6.63 15.27
C VAL A 202 4.39 -5.61 16.33
N GLU A 203 3.62 -5.51 17.43
CA GLU A 203 3.95 -4.61 18.54
C GLU A 203 5.33 -4.90 19.14
N ALA A 204 5.61 -6.17 19.42
CA ALA A 204 6.90 -6.58 19.98
C ALA A 204 8.07 -6.27 19.00
N TRP A 205 7.84 -6.45 17.71
CA TRP A 205 8.83 -6.09 16.70
C TRP A 205 9.05 -4.57 16.61
N ILE A 206 7.99 -3.75 16.62
CA ILE A 206 8.11 -2.29 16.63
C ILE A 206 8.92 -1.83 17.85
N GLU A 207 8.55 -2.31 19.04
CA GLU A 207 9.25 -1.97 20.29
C GLU A 207 10.72 -2.33 20.23
N LYS A 208 11.05 -3.56 19.82
CA LYS A 208 12.42 -4.02 19.66
C LYS A 208 13.20 -3.16 18.65
N THR A 209 12.57 -2.86 17.50
CA THR A 209 13.20 -2.07 16.44
C THR A 209 13.51 -0.65 16.93
N LEU A 210 12.59 -0.01 17.63
CA LEU A 210 12.81 1.33 18.19
C LEU A 210 13.92 1.37 19.26
N LEU A 211 14.10 0.29 20.00
CA LEU A 211 15.15 0.19 21.03
C LEU A 211 16.52 -0.15 20.47
N GLU A 212 16.58 -0.99 19.45
CA GLU A 212 17.84 -1.62 19.01
C GLU A 212 18.36 -1.10 17.67
N ARG A 213 17.55 -0.39 16.89
CA ARG A 213 17.87 0.00 15.51
C ARG A 213 17.67 1.51 15.27
N ASN A 214 18.48 2.07 14.40
CA ASN A 214 18.28 3.44 13.91
C ASN A 214 17.41 3.41 12.65
N VAL A 215 16.09 3.45 12.83
CA VAL A 215 15.08 3.36 11.76
C VAL A 215 14.20 4.59 11.77
N TRP A 216 13.92 5.11 10.60
CA TRP A 216 12.92 6.14 10.39
C TRP A 216 11.60 5.51 9.96
N PHE A 217 10.62 5.49 10.85
CA PHE A 217 9.24 5.17 10.53
C PHE A 217 8.56 6.40 9.92
N ALA A 218 7.97 6.26 8.74
CA ALA A 218 7.38 7.39 8.02
C ALA A 218 6.12 6.97 7.26
N THR A 219 5.28 7.96 6.91
CA THR A 219 4.29 7.78 5.86
C THR A 219 4.96 7.77 4.49
N LEU A 220 4.30 7.21 3.48
CA LEU A 220 4.86 7.18 2.13
C LEU A 220 4.96 8.58 1.52
N ASP A 221 4.06 9.50 1.89
CA ASP A 221 4.16 10.90 1.49
C ASP A 221 5.38 11.60 2.10
N GLU A 222 5.71 11.34 3.37
CA GLU A 222 6.95 11.83 4.00
C GLU A 222 8.20 11.26 3.31
N ILE A 223 8.15 10.00 2.87
CA ILE A 223 9.24 9.39 2.10
C ILE A 223 9.38 10.06 0.73
N ALA A 224 8.26 10.32 0.03
CA ALA A 224 8.29 11.06 -1.23
C ALA A 224 8.88 12.48 -1.07
N ASP A 225 8.52 13.19 0.02
CA ASP A 225 9.13 14.48 0.36
C ASP A 225 10.64 14.38 0.61
N HIS A 226 11.07 13.30 1.24
CA HIS A 226 12.49 13.04 1.47
C HIS A 226 13.25 12.77 0.17
N MET A 227 12.66 11.97 -0.72
CA MET A 227 13.23 11.68 -2.03
C MET A 227 13.39 12.96 -2.88
N ASP A 228 12.39 13.85 -2.91
CA ASP A 228 12.50 15.14 -3.58
C ASP A 228 13.69 15.94 -3.07
N LYS A 229 13.86 16.04 -1.76
CA LYS A 229 14.99 16.75 -1.14
C LYS A 229 16.35 16.15 -1.50
N LEU A 230 16.43 14.82 -1.62
CA LEU A 230 17.67 14.15 -2.03
C LEU A 230 18.00 14.42 -3.51
N VAL A 231 16.98 14.40 -4.38
CA VAL A 231 17.11 14.71 -5.80
C VAL A 231 17.50 16.17 -6.00
N GLU A 232 16.82 17.11 -5.36
CA GLU A 232 17.12 18.56 -5.43
C GLU A 232 18.56 18.88 -4.99
N LYS A 233 19.06 18.18 -3.97
CA LYS A 233 20.44 18.34 -3.48
C LYS A 233 21.49 17.56 -4.27
N ASN A 234 21.09 16.81 -5.31
CA ASN A 234 21.94 15.90 -6.07
C ASN A 234 22.68 14.84 -5.20
N ILE A 235 22.06 14.43 -4.09
CA ILE A 235 22.58 13.38 -3.20
C ILE A 235 22.18 11.99 -3.72
N TRP A 236 21.01 11.90 -4.32
CA TRP A 236 20.46 10.65 -4.85
C TRP A 236 19.70 10.91 -6.15
N LYS A 237 19.68 9.90 -7.02
CA LYS A 237 18.92 9.92 -8.27
C LYS A 237 18.18 8.58 -8.39
N PRO A 238 16.85 8.58 -8.54
CA PRO A 238 16.10 7.35 -8.74
C PRO A 238 16.49 6.66 -10.06
N SER A 239 16.47 5.34 -10.07
CA SER A 239 16.32 4.59 -11.31
C SER A 239 14.98 4.95 -11.95
N VAL A 240 14.88 4.83 -13.26
CA VAL A 240 13.67 5.22 -14.01
C VAL A 240 13.17 4.02 -14.80
N GLU A 241 11.98 3.58 -14.47
CA GLU A 241 11.25 2.57 -15.24
C GLU A 241 10.26 3.28 -16.19
N LYS A 242 10.32 2.92 -17.47
CA LYS A 242 9.43 3.51 -18.49
C LYS A 242 8.25 2.61 -18.79
N LEU A 243 7.06 3.21 -18.78
CA LEU A 243 5.83 2.51 -19.12
C LEU A 243 5.34 2.89 -20.53
N PRO A 244 4.77 1.93 -21.28
CA PRO A 244 4.67 0.50 -20.94
C PRO A 244 6.03 -0.20 -21.00
N TYR A 245 6.27 -1.16 -20.11
CA TYR A 245 7.52 -1.96 -20.10
C TYR A 245 7.82 -2.65 -21.43
N TYR A 246 6.79 -3.06 -22.15
CA TYR A 246 6.91 -3.77 -23.41
C TYR A 246 5.93 -3.22 -24.43
N SER A 247 6.42 -2.76 -25.56
CA SER A 247 5.59 -2.20 -26.66
C SER A 247 4.69 -3.24 -27.34
N ASN A 248 5.05 -4.53 -27.27
CA ASN A 248 4.29 -5.64 -27.85
C ASN A 248 4.35 -6.88 -26.93
N PRO A 249 3.63 -6.89 -25.81
CA PRO A 249 3.63 -8.04 -24.93
C PRO A 249 3.07 -9.29 -25.64
N VAL A 250 3.76 -10.42 -25.48
CA VAL A 250 3.42 -11.70 -26.13
C VAL A 250 1.98 -12.16 -25.79
N LEU A 251 1.45 -11.69 -24.68
CA LEU A 251 0.09 -12.00 -24.20
C LEU A 251 -1.03 -11.41 -25.06
N ASN A 252 -0.75 -10.36 -25.86
CA ASN A 252 -1.76 -9.77 -26.77
C ASN A 252 -2.09 -10.64 -27.99
N LYS A 253 -1.42 -11.77 -28.20
CA LYS A 253 -1.70 -12.67 -29.34
C LYS A 253 -2.77 -13.72 -29.07
N LYS A 254 -3.32 -13.83 -27.86
CA LYS A 254 -4.32 -14.85 -27.52
C LYS A 254 -5.78 -14.43 -27.73
N ASP A 255 -6.04 -13.15 -27.98
CA ASP A 255 -7.42 -12.66 -28.07
C ASP A 255 -8.01 -12.69 -29.48
N ASN A 256 -7.31 -13.29 -30.45
CA ASN A 256 -7.78 -13.38 -31.85
C ASN A 256 -8.29 -14.77 -32.26
N HIS A 257 -8.60 -15.65 -31.34
CA HIS A 257 -9.19 -16.95 -31.62
C HIS A 257 -10.33 -17.28 -30.66
N SER A 258 -11.50 -16.64 -30.90
CA SER A 258 -12.81 -17.20 -30.57
C SER A 258 -13.89 -16.56 -31.40
#